data_1ce1ca74abbf067140765d5303f506a9
#
_entry.id   1ce1ca74abbf067140765d5303f506a9
#
_cell.length_a   1.000
_cell.length_b   1.000
_cell.length_c   1.000
_cell.angle_alpha   90.00
_cell.angle_beta   90.00
_cell.angle_gamma   90.00
#
_symmetry.space_group_name_H-M   'P 1'
#
loop_
_entity.id
_entity.type
_entity.pdbx_description
1 polymer ?
#
loop_
_entity_poly.entity_id
_entity_poly.type
_entity_poly.pdbx_seq_one_letter_code
_entity_poly.pdbx_strand_id
1 'polypeptide(L)'
;MGKLNGTNPNHPKKGSRITVDPIRDEKSIKKIKRKLKSFPRDYLLFVLGINNGLRISDLLRVKVGDVRNLDAGETLTIIEGKTKKTNVLMINKSIHEALHHYLNSKVLEDDHYLFQSRNRDDKGNHKPLARETVSKMVKTWTDGMRGNYSTHSLRKTWGYFQRVKFGVSFEVICKRYSHSSPAITMRYLGIEDKEVNDILLNEI
;
A
#
# COMPACT_ATOMS: atom_id res chain seq x y z
N MET A 1 30.29 29.82 7.83
CA MET A 1 28.91 30.23 8.15
C MET A 1 28.02 29.02 8.00
N GLY A 2 27.61 28.43 9.11
CA GLY A 2 26.72 27.24 9.13
C GLY A 2 25.31 27.63 8.71
N LYS A 3 24.73 26.90 7.76
CA LYS A 3 23.32 27.04 7.41
C LYS A 3 22.47 26.69 8.63
N LEU A 4 21.74 27.65 9.18
CA LEU A 4 20.67 27.42 10.15
C LEU A 4 19.70 26.40 9.53
N ASN A 5 19.52 25.24 10.19
CA ASN A 5 18.50 24.28 9.83
C ASN A 5 17.12 24.97 9.97
N GLY A 6 16.60 25.44 8.83
CA GLY A 6 15.28 26.02 8.76
C GLY A 6 14.27 24.96 9.20
N THR A 7 13.55 25.23 10.27
CA THR A 7 12.39 24.44 10.69
C THR A 7 11.37 24.49 9.58
N ASN A 8 11.22 23.37 8.85
CA ASN A 8 10.17 23.24 7.85
C ASN A 8 8.82 23.39 8.60
N PRO A 9 8.00 24.44 8.33
CA PRO A 9 6.75 24.69 9.04
C PRO A 9 5.74 23.54 8.90
N ASN A 10 5.94 22.65 7.93
CA ASN A 10 5.16 21.43 7.73
C ASN A 10 5.72 20.20 8.47
N HIS A 11 6.82 20.33 9.21
CA HIS A 11 7.32 19.25 10.05
C HIS A 11 6.43 19.11 11.30
N PRO A 12 5.91 17.91 11.57
CA PRO A 12 5.13 17.71 12.78
C PRO A 12 6.00 18.00 14.01
N LYS A 13 5.42 18.60 15.04
CA LYS A 13 6.11 18.81 16.33
C LYS A 13 6.72 17.50 16.80
N LYS A 14 7.94 17.53 17.36
CA LYS A 14 8.63 16.35 17.91
C LYS A 14 7.68 15.63 18.87
N GLY A 15 7.37 14.35 18.57
CA GLY A 15 6.40 13.55 19.32
C GLY A 15 4.98 13.47 18.71
N SER A 16 4.61 14.33 17.74
CA SER A 16 3.33 14.18 17.04
C SER A 16 3.42 13.07 15.99
N ARG A 17 2.42 12.18 15.97
CA ARG A 17 2.30 11.14 14.93
C ARG A 17 1.42 11.65 13.82
N ILE A 18 1.97 11.85 12.62
CA ILE A 18 1.14 12.00 11.43
C ILE A 18 0.49 10.66 11.15
N THR A 19 -0.81 10.56 11.38
CA THR A 19 -1.59 9.41 10.98
C THR A 19 -2.16 9.65 9.59
N VAL A 20 -2.19 8.60 8.78
CA VAL A 20 -2.88 8.61 7.49
C VAL A 20 -4.12 7.74 7.59
N ASP A 21 -5.12 8.04 6.76
CA ASP A 21 -6.41 7.36 6.74
C ASP A 21 -6.42 6.18 5.76
N PRO A 22 -7.17 5.09 6.05
CA PRO A 22 -7.57 4.15 5.03
C PRO A 22 -8.61 4.77 4.09
N ILE A 23 -8.71 4.29 2.86
CA ILE A 23 -9.86 4.58 1.99
C ILE A 23 -10.97 3.65 2.46
N ARG A 24 -12.03 4.23 3.07
CA ARG A 24 -13.03 3.46 3.81
C ARG A 24 -14.23 3.02 2.97
N ASP A 25 -14.46 3.63 1.82
CA ASP A 25 -15.63 3.36 1.00
C ASP A 25 -15.28 2.80 -0.39
N GLU A 26 -16.11 1.87 -0.87
CA GLU A 26 -15.93 1.22 -2.16
C GLU A 26 -16.13 2.18 -3.34
N LYS A 27 -16.95 3.23 -3.19
CA LYS A 27 -17.20 4.20 -4.27
C LYS A 27 -15.92 4.97 -4.59
N SER A 28 -15.19 5.39 -3.55
CA SER A 28 -13.88 6.04 -3.70
C SER A 28 -12.85 5.11 -4.35
N ILE A 29 -12.79 3.84 -3.94
CA ILE A 29 -11.91 2.85 -4.58
C ILE A 29 -12.26 2.68 -6.06
N LYS A 30 -13.56 2.55 -6.40
CA LYS A 30 -14.02 2.45 -7.80
C LYS A 30 -13.70 3.72 -8.60
N LYS A 31 -13.84 4.91 -7.98
CA LYS A 31 -13.48 6.20 -8.62
C LYS A 31 -11.98 6.25 -8.94
N ILE A 32 -11.12 5.88 -7.99
CA ILE A 32 -9.66 5.84 -8.19
C ILE A 32 -9.30 4.84 -9.29
N LYS A 33 -9.84 3.62 -9.24
CA LYS A 33 -9.62 2.61 -10.29
C LYS A 33 -9.99 3.11 -11.68
N ARG A 34 -11.13 3.80 -11.84
CA ARG A 34 -11.53 4.42 -13.11
C ARG A 34 -10.53 5.47 -13.57
N LYS A 35 -10.11 6.38 -12.67
CA LYS A 35 -9.12 7.43 -12.95
C LYS A 35 -7.78 6.84 -13.43
N LEU A 36 -7.40 5.69 -12.87
CA LEU A 36 -6.11 5.07 -13.15
C LEU A 36 -6.13 4.09 -14.33
N LYS A 37 -7.28 3.76 -14.90
CA LYS A 37 -7.41 2.75 -15.96
C LYS A 37 -6.51 3.03 -17.17
N SER A 38 -6.32 4.31 -17.53
CA SER A 38 -5.44 4.75 -18.62
C SER A 38 -3.96 4.88 -18.22
N PHE A 39 -3.62 4.51 -16.98
CA PHE A 39 -2.26 4.54 -16.43
C PHE A 39 -1.90 3.17 -15.85
N PRO A 40 -1.59 2.15 -16.68
CA PRO A 40 -1.53 0.74 -16.26
C PRO A 40 -0.59 0.48 -15.08
N ARG A 41 0.60 1.12 -15.05
CA ARG A 41 1.55 1.01 -13.93
C ARG A 41 0.94 1.51 -12.61
N ASP A 42 0.33 2.67 -12.63
CA ASP A 42 -0.25 3.32 -11.44
C ASP A 42 -1.49 2.56 -10.98
N TYR A 43 -2.26 2.04 -11.93
CA TYR A 43 -3.40 1.16 -11.66
C TYR A 43 -2.95 -0.12 -10.95
N LEU A 44 -1.92 -0.81 -11.48
CA LEU A 44 -1.36 -2.00 -10.85
C LEU A 44 -0.84 -1.69 -9.45
N LEU A 45 -0.09 -0.60 -9.26
CA LEU A 45 0.45 -0.21 -7.96
C LEU A 45 -0.66 0.04 -6.93
N PHE A 46 -1.73 0.71 -7.33
CA PHE A 46 -2.92 0.91 -6.49
C PHE A 46 -3.57 -0.41 -6.12
N VAL A 47 -3.85 -1.28 -7.13
CA VAL A 47 -4.50 -2.58 -6.91
C VAL A 47 -3.66 -3.48 -6.01
N LEU A 48 -2.34 -3.59 -6.24
CA LEU A 48 -1.42 -4.33 -5.37
C LEU A 48 -1.44 -3.79 -3.94
N GLY A 49 -1.38 -2.47 -3.79
CA GLY A 49 -1.32 -1.82 -2.49
C GLY A 49 -2.54 -2.09 -1.61
N ILE A 50 -3.75 -2.08 -2.19
CA ILE A 50 -5.01 -2.30 -1.46
C ILE A 50 -5.40 -3.76 -1.33
N ASN A 51 -4.71 -4.70 -1.98
CA ASN A 51 -5.06 -6.13 -1.95
C ASN A 51 -4.06 -7.01 -1.19
N ASN A 52 -2.86 -6.54 -0.89
CA ASN A 52 -1.84 -7.36 -0.23
C ASN A 52 -1.52 -6.98 1.21
N GLY A 53 -1.83 -5.76 1.64
CA GLY A 53 -1.46 -5.29 2.97
C GLY A 53 0.05 -5.25 3.23
N LEU A 54 0.89 -5.27 2.19
CA LEU A 54 2.35 -5.14 2.27
C LEU A 54 2.77 -3.67 2.39
N ARG A 55 3.99 -3.42 2.87
CA ARG A 55 4.56 -2.07 2.83
C ARG A 55 4.93 -1.70 1.40
N ILE A 56 4.71 -0.44 1.03
CA ILE A 56 5.04 0.03 -0.32
C ILE A 56 6.52 -0.20 -0.65
N SER A 57 7.43 -0.02 0.32
CA SER A 57 8.87 -0.28 0.14
C SER A 57 9.17 -1.72 -0.26
N ASP A 58 8.35 -2.67 0.15
CA ASP A 58 8.53 -4.08 -0.18
C ASP A 58 7.98 -4.38 -1.58
N LEU A 59 6.83 -3.80 -1.93
CA LEU A 59 6.25 -3.89 -3.28
C LEU A 59 7.16 -3.26 -4.35
N LEU A 60 7.83 -2.15 -4.03
CA LEU A 60 8.70 -1.45 -4.98
C LEU A 60 9.99 -2.23 -5.32
N ARG A 61 10.35 -3.25 -4.53
CA ARG A 61 11.52 -4.10 -4.81
C ARG A 61 11.22 -5.29 -5.72
N VAL A 62 9.96 -5.57 -5.98
CA VAL A 62 9.54 -6.67 -6.87
C VAL A 62 10.03 -6.40 -8.28
N LYS A 63 10.63 -7.40 -8.90
CA LYS A 63 11.05 -7.38 -10.29
C LYS A 63 9.97 -7.97 -11.20
N VAL A 64 10.08 -7.66 -12.47
CA VAL A 64 9.13 -8.15 -13.49
C VAL A 64 9.19 -9.68 -13.57
N GLY A 65 10.39 -10.26 -13.62
CA GLY A 65 10.60 -11.71 -13.67
C GLY A 65 10.05 -12.46 -12.45
N ASP A 66 9.97 -11.78 -11.28
CA ASP A 66 9.41 -12.40 -10.07
C ASP A 66 7.89 -12.70 -10.19
N VAL A 67 7.17 -12.00 -11.08
CA VAL A 67 5.70 -12.03 -11.13
C VAL A 67 5.12 -12.29 -12.52
N ARG A 68 5.91 -12.18 -13.58
CA ARG A 68 5.45 -12.28 -14.98
C ARG A 68 4.64 -13.54 -15.27
N ASN A 69 5.09 -14.66 -14.72
CA ASN A 69 4.54 -15.99 -14.99
C ASN A 69 3.67 -16.53 -13.85
N LEU A 70 3.31 -15.68 -12.88
CA LEU A 70 2.45 -16.10 -11.78
C LEU A 70 0.97 -15.99 -12.18
N ASP A 71 0.27 -17.09 -12.01
CA ASP A 71 -1.18 -17.16 -12.19
C ASP A 71 -1.97 -16.63 -10.99
N ALA A 72 -3.27 -16.41 -11.20
CA ALA A 72 -4.17 -16.03 -10.13
C ALA A 72 -4.27 -17.15 -9.08
N GLY A 73 -3.98 -16.83 -7.83
CA GLY A 73 -3.89 -17.78 -6.71
C GLY A 73 -2.45 -18.10 -6.30
N GLU A 74 -1.47 -17.80 -7.12
CA GLU A 74 -0.07 -18.02 -6.80
C GLU A 74 0.55 -16.91 -5.94
N THR A 75 1.70 -17.19 -5.35
CA THR A 75 2.38 -16.31 -4.41
C THR A 75 3.86 -16.13 -4.72
N LEU A 76 4.36 -14.91 -4.49
CA LEU A 76 5.78 -14.61 -4.41
C LEU A 76 6.19 -14.46 -2.95
N THR A 77 7.25 -15.17 -2.54
CA THR A 77 7.86 -14.98 -1.21
C THR A 77 8.63 -13.66 -1.16
N ILE A 78 8.38 -12.85 -0.15
CA ILE A 78 9.03 -11.56 0.06
C ILE A 78 9.69 -11.51 1.43
N ILE A 79 10.94 -11.04 1.50
CA ILE A 79 11.61 -10.69 2.75
C ILE A 79 11.36 -9.21 3.03
N GLU A 80 10.62 -8.90 4.10
CA GLU A 80 10.32 -7.51 4.48
C GLU A 80 11.59 -6.73 4.83
N GLY A 81 11.75 -5.56 4.22
CA GLY A 81 12.95 -4.72 4.44
C GLY A 81 13.10 -4.25 5.89
N LYS A 82 11.99 -3.92 6.56
CA LYS A 82 12.00 -3.39 7.93
C LYS A 82 12.15 -4.47 9.01
N THR A 83 11.42 -5.57 8.91
CA THR A 83 11.32 -6.58 9.96
C THR A 83 12.20 -7.79 9.71
N LYS A 84 12.73 -7.94 8.49
CA LYS A 84 13.48 -9.11 7.98
C LYS A 84 12.68 -10.42 8.03
N LYS A 85 11.37 -10.34 8.29
CA LYS A 85 10.49 -11.51 8.30
C LYS A 85 10.07 -11.89 6.87
N THR A 86 9.86 -13.17 6.67
CA THR A 86 9.26 -13.69 5.45
C THR A 86 7.77 -13.35 5.41
N ASN A 87 7.31 -12.91 4.25
CA ASN A 87 5.92 -12.62 3.95
C ASN A 87 5.64 -13.05 2.50
N VAL A 88 4.40 -13.00 2.05
CA VAL A 88 4.03 -13.37 0.68
C VAL A 88 3.30 -12.23 -0.02
N LEU A 89 3.52 -12.09 -1.32
CA LEU A 89 2.68 -11.32 -2.22
C LEU A 89 1.76 -12.30 -2.93
N MET A 90 0.45 -12.20 -2.72
CA MET A 90 -0.57 -13.03 -3.36
C MET A 90 -1.02 -12.37 -4.67
N ILE A 91 -1.02 -13.12 -5.74
CA ILE A 91 -1.61 -12.71 -7.02
C ILE A 91 -3.08 -13.14 -7.02
N ASN A 92 -3.99 -12.29 -6.53
CA ASN A 92 -5.41 -12.55 -6.69
C ASN A 92 -5.89 -12.14 -8.09
N LYS A 93 -7.11 -12.52 -8.45
CA LYS A 93 -7.68 -12.26 -9.78
C LYS A 93 -7.55 -10.80 -10.23
N SER A 94 -7.88 -9.84 -9.35
CA SER A 94 -7.77 -8.40 -9.69
C SER A 94 -6.34 -7.93 -9.91
N ILE A 95 -5.38 -8.51 -9.19
CA ILE A 95 -3.95 -8.22 -9.37
C ILE A 95 -3.46 -8.83 -10.68
N HIS A 96 -3.83 -10.08 -10.96
CA HIS A 96 -3.48 -10.76 -12.21
C HIS A 96 -3.94 -9.96 -13.44
N GLU A 97 -5.20 -9.55 -13.47
CA GLU A 97 -5.75 -8.71 -14.54
C GLU A 97 -4.99 -7.38 -14.70
N ALA A 98 -4.69 -6.71 -13.58
CA ALA A 98 -3.94 -5.45 -13.59
C ALA A 98 -2.48 -5.63 -14.01
N LEU A 99 -1.85 -6.74 -13.62
CA LEU A 99 -0.47 -7.10 -13.97
C LEU A 99 -0.36 -7.33 -15.48
N HIS A 100 -1.22 -8.17 -16.05
CA HIS A 100 -1.23 -8.43 -17.49
C HIS A 100 -1.55 -7.16 -18.30
N HIS A 101 -2.50 -6.35 -17.84
CA HIS A 101 -2.77 -5.05 -18.48
C HIS A 101 -1.53 -4.15 -18.50
N TYR A 102 -0.74 -4.12 -17.42
CA TYR A 102 0.50 -3.35 -17.38
C TYR A 102 1.61 -3.95 -18.23
N LEU A 103 1.87 -5.25 -18.13
CA LEU A 103 2.94 -5.92 -18.87
C LEU A 103 2.70 -5.87 -20.40
N ASN A 104 1.43 -5.93 -20.85
CA ASN A 104 1.07 -5.79 -22.26
C ASN A 104 1.16 -4.35 -22.77
N SER A 105 1.20 -3.35 -21.88
CA SER A 105 1.26 -1.94 -22.28
C SER A 105 2.68 -1.40 -22.53
N LYS A 106 3.70 -2.17 -22.15
CA LYS A 106 5.10 -1.74 -22.20
C LYS A 106 6.04 -2.93 -22.25
N VAL A 107 7.09 -2.84 -23.06
CA VAL A 107 8.19 -3.82 -23.03
C VAL A 107 9.00 -3.63 -21.74
N LEU A 108 9.11 -4.71 -20.97
CA LEU A 108 9.86 -4.76 -19.72
C LEU A 108 10.65 -6.07 -19.67
N GLU A 109 11.91 -5.98 -19.32
CA GLU A 109 12.78 -7.14 -19.10
C GLU A 109 12.59 -7.69 -17.67
N ASP A 110 12.96 -8.94 -17.45
CA ASP A 110 12.73 -9.63 -16.18
C ASP A 110 13.53 -9.05 -15.02
N ASP A 111 14.70 -8.46 -15.29
CA ASP A 111 15.54 -7.79 -14.30
C ASP A 111 15.08 -6.37 -13.95
N HIS A 112 14.13 -5.82 -14.72
CA HIS A 112 13.54 -4.52 -14.42
C HIS A 112 12.70 -4.57 -13.14
N TYR A 113 12.68 -3.46 -12.38
CA TYR A 113 11.71 -3.31 -11.29
C TYR A 113 10.30 -3.18 -11.85
N LEU A 114 9.34 -3.89 -11.26
CA LEU A 114 7.93 -3.82 -11.66
C LEU A 114 7.42 -2.36 -11.64
N PHE A 115 7.87 -1.58 -10.67
CA PHE A 115 7.59 -0.15 -10.55
C PHE A 115 8.86 0.67 -10.72
N GLN A 116 9.40 0.64 -11.95
CA GLN A 116 10.66 1.28 -12.27
C GLN A 116 10.55 2.81 -12.31
N SER A 117 11.58 3.49 -11.80
CA SER A 117 11.79 4.93 -11.95
C SER A 117 12.24 5.27 -13.39
N ARG A 118 11.91 6.46 -13.85
CA ARG A 118 12.54 7.02 -15.08
C ARG A 118 14.01 7.39 -14.84
N ASN A 119 14.36 7.75 -13.60
CA ASN A 119 15.72 8.10 -13.24
C ASN A 119 16.52 6.83 -12.96
N ARG A 120 17.79 6.86 -13.29
CA ARG A 120 18.76 5.81 -12.99
C ARG A 120 19.51 6.14 -11.68
N ASP A 121 20.24 5.18 -11.14
CA ASP A 121 21.19 5.44 -10.06
C ASP A 121 22.47 6.12 -10.59
N ASP A 122 23.39 6.46 -9.68
CA ASP A 122 24.64 7.12 -10.01
C ASP A 122 25.59 6.26 -10.88
N LYS A 123 25.31 4.95 -10.98
CA LYS A 123 26.02 3.97 -11.82
C LYS A 123 25.29 3.69 -13.13
N GLY A 124 24.18 4.37 -13.41
CA GLY A 124 23.38 4.18 -14.61
C GLY A 124 22.41 2.98 -14.56
N ASN A 125 22.26 2.29 -13.42
CA ASN A 125 21.38 1.16 -13.29
C ASN A 125 19.91 1.59 -13.12
N HIS A 126 19.00 0.69 -13.48
CA HIS A 126 17.60 0.85 -13.18
C HIS A 126 17.34 0.81 -11.67
N LYS A 127 16.49 1.71 -11.20
CA LYS A 127 16.06 1.75 -9.80
C LYS A 127 14.54 1.79 -9.68
N PRO A 128 13.98 1.31 -8.56
CA PRO A 128 12.54 1.39 -8.33
C PRO A 128 12.08 2.83 -8.12
N LEU A 129 10.78 3.06 -8.19
CA LEU A 129 10.17 4.31 -7.72
C LEU A 129 10.57 4.58 -6.26
N ALA A 130 10.82 5.84 -5.96
CA ALA A 130 11.02 6.26 -4.57
C ALA A 130 9.66 6.26 -3.82
N ARG A 131 9.69 5.93 -2.53
CA ARG A 131 8.52 5.95 -1.66
C ARG A 131 7.83 7.33 -1.65
N GLU A 132 8.62 8.39 -1.68
CA GLU A 132 8.17 9.79 -1.72
C GLU A 132 7.40 10.09 -3.01
N THR A 133 7.85 9.55 -4.14
CA THR A 133 7.15 9.64 -5.42
C THR A 133 5.78 8.96 -5.32
N VAL A 134 5.74 7.74 -4.80
CA VAL A 134 4.46 7.03 -4.60
C VAL A 134 3.55 7.77 -3.62
N SER A 135 4.10 8.39 -2.58
CA SER A 135 3.31 9.22 -1.65
C SER A 135 2.62 10.39 -2.37
N LYS A 136 3.33 11.06 -3.27
CA LYS A 136 2.75 12.12 -4.13
C LYS A 136 1.67 11.57 -5.06
N MET A 137 1.93 10.41 -5.68
CA MET A 137 0.94 9.74 -6.54
C MET A 137 -0.34 9.41 -5.77
N VAL A 138 -0.24 8.83 -4.57
CA VAL A 138 -1.41 8.53 -3.73
C VAL A 138 -2.20 9.80 -3.41
N LYS A 139 -1.55 10.91 -3.06
CA LYS A 139 -2.20 12.20 -2.85
C LYS A 139 -2.97 12.67 -4.09
N THR A 140 -2.37 12.55 -5.28
CA THR A 140 -3.04 12.89 -6.54
C THR A 140 -4.24 11.96 -6.84
N TRP A 141 -4.13 10.66 -6.50
CA TRP A 141 -5.24 9.71 -6.71
C TRP A 141 -6.42 9.98 -5.81
N THR A 142 -6.16 10.46 -4.58
CA THR A 142 -7.14 10.76 -3.54
C THR A 142 -7.52 12.25 -3.49
N ASP A 143 -7.12 13.03 -4.47
CA ASP A 143 -7.47 14.44 -4.57
C ASP A 143 -9.00 14.65 -4.55
N GLY A 144 -9.44 15.65 -3.79
CA GLY A 144 -10.86 15.93 -3.52
C GLY A 144 -11.52 14.98 -2.51
N MET A 145 -10.79 14.03 -1.92
CA MET A 145 -11.29 13.19 -0.82
C MET A 145 -10.95 13.82 0.53
N ARG A 146 -11.90 13.73 1.49
CA ARG A 146 -11.64 14.15 2.88
C ARG A 146 -10.73 13.14 3.57
N GLY A 147 -9.63 13.59 4.15
CA GLY A 147 -8.68 12.76 4.90
C GLY A 147 -7.23 13.02 4.51
N ASN A 148 -6.31 12.36 5.19
CA ASN A 148 -4.87 12.42 4.94
C ASN A 148 -4.41 11.10 4.33
N TYR A 149 -3.95 11.12 3.08
CA TYR A 149 -3.60 9.90 2.35
C TYR A 149 -2.13 9.88 1.94
N SER A 150 -1.51 8.70 2.05
CA SER A 150 -0.13 8.44 1.68
C SER A 150 0.04 6.95 1.36
N THR A 151 1.27 6.49 1.16
CA THR A 151 1.58 5.08 0.89
C THR A 151 1.02 4.10 1.92
N HIS A 152 1.02 4.47 3.21
CA HIS A 152 0.44 3.65 4.27
C HIS A 152 -1.09 3.54 4.19
N SER A 153 -1.77 4.48 3.52
CA SER A 153 -3.22 4.42 3.31
C SER A 153 -3.62 3.17 2.51
N LEU A 154 -2.84 2.78 1.51
CA LEU A 154 -3.12 1.58 0.73
C LEU A 154 -3.10 0.33 1.62
N ARG A 155 -2.07 0.20 2.45
CA ARG A 155 -1.95 -0.89 3.42
C ARG A 155 -3.07 -0.86 4.47
N LYS A 156 -3.40 0.32 4.99
CA LYS A 156 -4.53 0.49 5.93
C LYS A 156 -5.87 0.13 5.28
N THR A 157 -6.08 0.49 4.02
CA THR A 157 -7.29 0.14 3.26
C THR A 157 -7.47 -1.37 3.21
N TRP A 158 -6.41 -2.15 2.92
CA TRP A 158 -6.48 -3.60 2.96
C TRP A 158 -6.99 -4.10 4.32
N GLY A 159 -6.34 -3.72 5.42
CA GLY A 159 -6.71 -4.19 6.75
C GLY A 159 -8.09 -3.72 7.21
N TYR A 160 -8.47 -2.49 6.85
CA TYR A 160 -9.81 -1.97 7.13
C TYR A 160 -10.89 -2.84 6.48
N PHE A 161 -10.75 -3.16 5.19
CA PHE A 161 -11.70 -4.01 4.50
C PHE A 161 -11.67 -5.46 4.98
N GLN A 162 -10.49 -6.00 5.34
CA GLN A 162 -10.42 -7.32 5.98
C GLN A 162 -11.25 -7.36 7.26
N ARG A 163 -11.17 -6.34 8.09
CA ARG A 163 -11.94 -6.28 9.33
C ARG A 163 -13.43 -5.99 9.08
N VAL A 164 -13.72 -4.86 8.43
CA VAL A 164 -15.08 -4.30 8.36
C VAL A 164 -15.97 -5.05 7.36
N LYS A 165 -15.40 -5.49 6.23
CA LYS A 165 -16.19 -6.17 5.19
C LYS A 165 -16.18 -7.70 5.31
N PHE A 166 -15.02 -8.26 5.67
CA PHE A 166 -14.83 -9.71 5.66
C PHE A 166 -14.80 -10.32 7.08
N GLY A 167 -14.96 -9.54 8.14
CA GLY A 167 -15.00 -10.01 9.52
C GLY A 167 -13.72 -10.65 10.04
N VAL A 168 -12.59 -10.45 9.38
CA VAL A 168 -11.30 -11.06 9.77
C VAL A 168 -10.86 -10.52 11.12
N SER A 169 -10.46 -11.42 12.03
CA SER A 169 -10.02 -11.04 13.37
C SER A 169 -8.74 -10.17 13.38
N PHE A 170 -8.58 -9.37 14.42
CA PHE A 170 -7.39 -8.52 14.55
C PHE A 170 -6.11 -9.32 14.72
N GLU A 171 -6.16 -10.53 15.26
CA GLU A 171 -5.02 -11.43 15.40
C GLU A 171 -4.48 -11.85 14.05
N VAL A 172 -5.36 -12.21 13.11
CA VAL A 172 -4.97 -12.58 11.74
C VAL A 172 -4.38 -11.39 10.99
N ILE A 173 -5.02 -10.21 11.09
CA ILE A 173 -4.51 -8.97 10.47
C ILE A 173 -3.18 -8.56 11.11
N CYS A 174 -3.03 -8.71 12.43
CA CYS A 174 -1.81 -8.46 13.19
C CYS A 174 -0.65 -9.33 12.68
N LYS A 175 -0.90 -10.62 12.49
CA LYS A 175 0.07 -11.56 11.91
C LYS A 175 0.51 -11.10 10.52
N ARG A 176 -0.45 -10.75 9.66
CA ARG A 176 -0.17 -10.24 8.29
C ARG A 176 0.67 -8.97 8.29
N TYR A 177 0.43 -8.08 9.24
CA TYR A 177 1.16 -6.82 9.37
C TYR A 177 2.50 -6.96 10.08
N SER A 178 2.80 -8.12 10.65
CA SER A 178 3.96 -8.32 11.55
C SER A 178 3.96 -7.31 12.72
N HIS A 179 2.78 -6.97 13.24
CA HIS A 179 2.65 -6.15 14.44
C HIS A 179 2.88 -7.01 15.70
N SER A 180 3.30 -6.38 16.80
CA SER A 180 3.58 -7.08 18.05
C SER A 180 2.34 -7.41 18.86
N SER A 181 1.18 -6.77 18.57
CA SER A 181 -0.09 -7.10 19.22
C SER A 181 -1.30 -6.69 18.37
N PRO A 182 -2.47 -7.34 18.58
CA PRO A 182 -3.74 -6.91 18.00
C PRO A 182 -4.12 -5.47 18.32
N ALA A 183 -3.88 -5.01 19.55
CA ALA A 183 -4.14 -3.63 19.97
C ALA A 183 -3.40 -2.59 19.11
N ILE A 184 -2.17 -2.88 18.68
CA ILE A 184 -1.44 -2.03 17.74
C ILE A 184 -2.14 -2.02 16.38
N THR A 185 -2.69 -3.15 15.94
CA THR A 185 -3.42 -3.25 14.68
C THR A 185 -4.73 -2.46 14.73
N MET A 186 -5.51 -2.57 15.80
CA MET A 186 -6.73 -1.79 16.04
C MET A 186 -6.44 -0.30 15.93
N ARG A 187 -5.50 0.20 16.75
CA ARG A 187 -5.07 1.60 16.72
C ARG A 187 -4.55 2.03 15.34
N TYR A 188 -3.78 1.17 14.67
CA TYR A 188 -3.26 1.45 13.34
C TYR A 188 -4.39 1.65 12.32
N LEU A 189 -5.46 0.87 12.39
CA LEU A 189 -6.61 0.96 11.50
C LEU A 189 -7.58 2.08 11.88
N GLY A 190 -7.56 2.52 13.14
CA GLY A 190 -8.42 3.60 13.65
C GLY A 190 -9.89 3.18 13.72
N ILE A 191 -10.17 1.97 14.23
CA ILE A 191 -11.52 1.40 14.37
C ILE A 191 -11.91 1.03 15.80
N GLU A 192 -11.01 1.22 16.77
CA GLU A 192 -11.19 0.88 18.17
C GLU A 192 -12.51 1.37 18.78
N ASP A 193 -12.71 2.69 18.75
CA ASP A 193 -13.85 3.31 19.44
C ASP A 193 -15.19 2.94 18.77
N LYS A 194 -15.18 2.85 17.45
CA LYS A 194 -16.40 2.53 16.71
C LYS A 194 -16.86 1.11 16.98
N GLU A 195 -15.98 0.11 16.92
CA GLU A 195 -16.35 -1.27 17.17
C GLU A 195 -16.85 -1.50 18.60
N VAL A 196 -16.21 -0.84 19.59
CA VAL A 196 -16.68 -0.91 20.99
C VAL A 196 -18.09 -0.33 21.15
N ASN A 197 -18.40 0.77 20.46
CA ASN A 197 -19.72 1.36 20.51
C ASN A 197 -20.76 0.51 19.77
N ASP A 198 -20.37 -0.07 18.63
CA ASP A 198 -21.30 -0.88 17.82
C ASP A 198 -21.75 -2.15 18.55
N ILE A 199 -20.91 -2.80 19.37
CA ILE A 199 -21.31 -3.98 20.16
C ILE A 199 -22.30 -3.65 21.27
N LEU A 200 -22.37 -2.41 21.75
CA LEU A 200 -23.34 -1.98 22.76
C LEU A 200 -24.77 -1.88 22.20
N LEU A 201 -24.93 -1.93 20.88
CA LEU A 201 -26.23 -1.96 20.22
C LEU A 201 -26.80 -3.40 20.09
N ASN A 202 -26.02 -4.42 20.44
CA ASN A 202 -26.50 -5.80 20.42
C ASN A 202 -27.42 -6.06 21.63
N GLU A 203 -28.64 -6.45 21.35
CA GLU A 203 -29.59 -6.89 22.37
C GLU A 203 -29.43 -8.40 22.66
N ILE A 204 -29.53 -8.79 23.93
CA ILE A 204 -29.43 -10.20 24.39
C ILE A 204 -30.81 -10.76 24.64
#